data_737567680fc260f7c02949f55876efab
#
_entry.id   737567680fc260f7c02949f55876efab
#
_cell.length_a   1.000
_cell.length_b   1.000
_cell.length_c   1.000
_cell.angle_alpha   90.00
_cell.angle_beta   90.00
_cell.angle_gamma   90.00
#
_symmetry.space_group_name_H-M   'P 1'
#
loop_
_entity.id
_entity.type
_entity.pdbx_description
1 polymer ?
#
loop_
_entity_poly.entity_id
_entity_poly.type
_entity_poly.pdbx_seq_one_letter_code
_entity_poly.pdbx_strand_id
1 'polypeptide(L)'
;GRNIFKWLFVLIRSFIRVLIRADEYPQILVLEMAADRPGDIAYLVKLAPPFIGVITAIGEIPVHVEFFSGPRAVAEEKAKLIQALPADGFAVLNYDDAVLIKLKSHTRADVLLYGFGDEADVRIRDYALNASEAQGPPGISFKLEYAGNGAGVKLANTFGKQQSYAASAAAAVGLALKMSMSEIASALTSYQSPPGRLKLI
;
A
#
# COMPACT_ATOMS: atom_id res chain seq x y z
N GLY A 1 1.00 -2.78 -25.67
CA GLY A 1 1.26 -2.07 -26.91
C GLY A 1 2.67 -2.18 -27.43
N ARG A 2 2.87 -2.98 -28.50
CA ARG A 2 4.16 -3.20 -29.18
C ARG A 2 4.56 -2.06 -30.14
N ASN A 3 4.44 -0.80 -29.78
CA ASN A 3 4.86 0.28 -30.68
C ASN A 3 6.26 0.75 -30.29
N ILE A 4 7.26 0.30 -31.04
CA ILE A 4 8.69 0.60 -30.84
C ILE A 4 8.97 2.12 -30.85
N PHE A 5 8.24 2.88 -31.70
CA PHE A 5 8.40 4.34 -31.77
C PHE A 5 7.90 5.04 -30.50
N LYS A 6 6.82 4.53 -29.87
CA LYS A 6 6.38 5.04 -28.57
C LYS A 6 7.40 4.79 -27.47
N TRP A 7 8.02 3.62 -27.47
CA TRP A 7 9.09 3.30 -26.52
C TRP A 7 10.34 4.16 -26.74
N LEU A 8 10.75 4.33 -27.99
CA LEU A 8 11.89 5.20 -28.33
C LEU A 8 11.62 6.64 -27.88
N PHE A 9 10.42 7.16 -28.13
CA PHE A 9 10.01 8.49 -27.67
C PHE A 9 10.06 8.61 -26.14
N VAL A 10 9.56 7.61 -25.41
CA VAL A 10 9.63 7.58 -23.93
C VAL A 10 11.07 7.60 -23.45
N LEU A 11 11.93 6.78 -24.04
CA LEU A 11 13.37 6.71 -23.69
C LEU A 11 14.08 8.04 -23.94
N ILE A 12 13.89 8.65 -25.12
CA ILE A 12 14.51 9.95 -25.46
C ILE A 12 13.99 11.03 -24.48
N ARG A 13 12.67 11.09 -24.23
CA ARG A 13 12.09 12.08 -23.32
C ARG A 13 12.59 11.88 -21.87
N SER A 14 12.73 10.63 -21.43
CA SER A 14 13.29 10.31 -20.10
C SER A 14 14.74 10.73 -20.01
N PHE A 15 15.54 10.45 -21.02
CA PHE A 15 16.95 10.83 -21.08
C PHE A 15 17.13 12.37 -21.04
N ILE A 16 16.31 13.10 -21.82
CA ILE A 16 16.32 14.57 -21.81
C ILE A 16 15.93 15.10 -20.42
N ARG A 17 14.90 14.51 -19.75
CA ARG A 17 14.50 14.94 -18.41
C ARG A 17 15.58 14.69 -17.34
N VAL A 18 16.33 13.61 -17.46
CA VAL A 18 17.46 13.35 -16.57
C VAL A 18 18.57 14.39 -16.75
N LEU A 19 18.84 14.81 -18.01
CA LEU A 19 19.87 15.80 -18.31
C LEU A 19 19.47 17.23 -17.90
N ILE A 20 18.21 17.60 -18.05
CA ILE A 20 17.73 18.99 -17.86
C ILE A 20 17.31 19.25 -16.41
N ARG A 21 17.47 18.29 -15.46
CA ARG A 21 16.99 18.41 -14.06
C ARG A 21 15.66 19.18 -14.01
N ALA A 22 14.59 18.56 -14.50
CA ALA A 22 13.27 19.20 -14.48
C ALA A 22 12.86 19.46 -13.02
N ASP A 23 12.53 20.70 -12.68
CA ASP A 23 12.07 21.12 -11.36
C ASP A 23 10.77 20.42 -10.89
N GLU A 24 10.14 19.66 -11.77
CA GLU A 24 8.89 18.92 -11.56
C GLU A 24 9.11 17.40 -11.35
N TYR A 25 10.24 16.96 -10.80
CA TYR A 25 10.41 15.54 -10.50
C TYR A 25 9.60 15.15 -9.27
N PRO A 26 8.87 14.00 -9.28
CA PRO A 26 8.08 13.57 -8.14
C PRO A 26 8.94 13.45 -6.88
N GLN A 27 8.50 14.06 -5.78
CA GLN A 27 9.16 13.93 -4.49
C GLN A 27 8.96 12.54 -3.88
N ILE A 28 7.86 11.87 -4.23
CA ILE A 28 7.52 10.54 -3.74
C ILE A 28 7.20 9.66 -4.95
N LEU A 29 7.82 8.49 -4.99
CA LEU A 29 7.59 7.46 -5.99
C LEU A 29 6.97 6.23 -5.32
N VAL A 30 5.77 5.85 -5.75
CA VAL A 30 5.09 4.64 -5.27
C VAL A 30 5.24 3.55 -6.33
N LEU A 31 5.91 2.46 -5.95
CA LEU A 31 6.20 1.34 -6.86
C LEU A 31 5.54 0.06 -6.34
N GLU A 32 4.81 -0.62 -7.20
CA GLU A 32 4.34 -1.98 -6.93
C GLU A 32 5.45 -2.97 -7.31
N MET A 33 5.82 -3.82 -6.35
CA MET A 33 6.85 -4.86 -6.53
C MET A 33 6.20 -6.23 -6.50
N ALA A 34 6.21 -6.94 -7.62
CA ALA A 34 5.70 -8.30 -7.72
C ALA A 34 6.80 -9.32 -7.38
N ALA A 35 6.39 -10.43 -6.73
CA ALA A 35 7.25 -11.56 -6.41
C ALA A 35 6.71 -12.81 -7.10
N ASP A 36 7.07 -13.02 -8.36
CA ASP A 36 6.70 -14.20 -9.13
C ASP A 36 7.69 -15.35 -8.92
N ARG A 37 8.96 -15.02 -8.67
CA ARG A 37 10.05 -15.99 -8.47
C ARG A 37 10.94 -15.63 -7.29
N PRO A 38 11.63 -16.62 -6.69
CA PRO A 38 12.65 -16.34 -5.70
C PRO A 38 13.73 -15.40 -6.24
N GLY A 39 14.02 -14.33 -5.51
CA GLY A 39 15.01 -13.32 -5.90
C GLY A 39 14.43 -12.05 -6.52
N ASP A 40 13.17 -12.03 -6.93
CA ASP A 40 12.55 -10.86 -7.58
C ASP A 40 12.54 -9.64 -6.66
N ILE A 41 12.07 -9.78 -5.42
CA ILE A 41 12.05 -8.66 -4.46
C ILE A 41 13.49 -8.22 -4.13
N ALA A 42 14.42 -9.17 -3.95
CA ALA A 42 15.81 -8.84 -3.68
C ALA A 42 16.46 -8.04 -4.83
N TYR A 43 16.06 -8.32 -6.08
CA TYR A 43 16.49 -7.56 -7.24
C TYR A 43 15.86 -6.17 -7.29
N LEU A 44 14.54 -6.08 -7.07
CA LEU A 44 13.78 -4.83 -7.16
C LEU A 44 14.20 -3.81 -6.10
N VAL A 45 14.43 -4.26 -4.86
CA VAL A 45 14.89 -3.36 -3.78
C VAL A 45 16.33 -2.84 -3.99
N LYS A 46 17.16 -3.56 -4.75
CA LYS A 46 18.48 -3.06 -5.16
C LYS A 46 18.36 -2.00 -6.24
N LEU A 47 17.41 -2.16 -7.16
CA LEU A 47 17.18 -1.22 -8.26
C LEU A 47 16.54 0.08 -7.75
N ALA A 48 15.58 -0.03 -6.84
CA ALA A 48 14.86 1.09 -6.23
C ALA A 48 14.76 0.87 -4.71
N PRO A 49 15.81 1.26 -3.94
CA PRO A 49 15.83 1.10 -2.49
C PRO A 49 14.65 1.82 -1.83
N PRO A 50 13.77 1.11 -1.09
CA PRO A 50 12.61 1.72 -0.48
C PRO A 50 12.98 2.41 0.84
N PHE A 51 12.29 3.52 1.14
CA PHE A 51 12.28 4.15 2.46
C PHE A 51 11.06 3.70 3.28
N ILE A 52 9.93 3.44 2.60
CA ILE A 52 8.72 2.87 3.19
C ILE A 52 8.40 1.58 2.43
N GLY A 53 8.24 0.47 3.15
CA GLY A 53 7.83 -0.81 2.60
C GLY A 53 6.43 -1.19 3.10
N VAL A 54 5.50 -1.43 2.18
CA VAL A 54 4.13 -1.84 2.51
C VAL A 54 3.90 -3.27 2.07
N ILE A 55 3.50 -4.15 3.00
CA ILE A 55 3.05 -5.50 2.66
C ILE A 55 1.59 -5.63 3.10
N THR A 56 0.70 -5.73 2.11
CA THR A 56 -0.75 -5.67 2.36
C THR A 56 -1.32 -7.01 2.83
N ALA A 57 -0.86 -8.10 2.24
CA ALA A 57 -1.24 -9.46 2.64
C ALA A 57 -0.25 -10.49 2.07
N ILE A 58 -0.09 -11.58 2.80
CA ILE A 58 0.54 -12.80 2.31
C ILE A 58 -0.51 -13.93 2.31
N GLY A 59 -1.32 -14.02 3.40
CA GLY A 59 -2.30 -15.06 3.59
C GLY A 59 -1.69 -16.42 3.90
N GLU A 60 -2.51 -17.35 4.37
CA GLU A 60 -2.08 -18.73 4.64
C GLU A 60 -1.84 -19.52 3.34
N ILE A 61 -2.58 -19.17 2.28
CA ILE A 61 -2.42 -19.74 0.94
C ILE A 61 -2.12 -18.59 -0.03
N PRO A 62 -0.84 -18.22 -0.21
CA PRO A 62 -0.49 -17.14 -1.12
C PRO A 62 -0.71 -17.54 -2.57
N VAL A 63 -1.05 -16.58 -3.40
CA VAL A 63 -1.07 -16.73 -4.86
C VAL A 63 0.37 -16.81 -5.40
N HIS A 64 0.55 -17.39 -6.58
CA HIS A 64 1.86 -17.53 -7.25
C HIS A 64 2.86 -18.48 -6.55
N VAL A 65 2.36 -19.55 -5.90
CA VAL A 65 3.21 -20.58 -5.27
C VAL A 65 3.92 -21.49 -6.26
N GLU A 66 3.60 -21.44 -7.55
CA GLU A 66 4.07 -22.37 -8.58
C GLU A 66 5.61 -22.41 -8.71
N PHE A 67 6.28 -21.28 -8.42
CA PHE A 67 7.72 -21.16 -8.49
C PHE A 67 8.41 -21.17 -7.12
N PHE A 68 7.65 -21.38 -6.04
CA PHE A 68 8.16 -21.41 -4.68
C PHE A 68 7.98 -22.79 -4.06
N SER A 69 8.83 -23.15 -3.11
CA SER A 69 8.73 -24.42 -2.36
C SER A 69 7.54 -24.48 -1.39
N GLY A 70 6.73 -23.42 -1.32
CA GLY A 70 5.53 -23.34 -0.49
C GLY A 70 5.28 -21.94 0.07
N PRO A 71 4.20 -21.78 0.86
CA PRO A 71 3.77 -20.48 1.40
C PRO A 71 4.84 -19.74 2.20
N ARG A 72 5.64 -20.48 2.96
CA ARG A 72 6.74 -19.91 3.75
C ARG A 72 7.80 -19.24 2.86
N ALA A 73 8.15 -19.86 1.74
CA ALA A 73 9.13 -19.30 0.82
C ALA A 73 8.64 -18.00 0.15
N VAL A 74 7.33 -17.90 -0.11
CA VAL A 74 6.70 -16.65 -0.59
C VAL A 74 6.77 -15.56 0.49
N ALA A 75 6.50 -15.91 1.76
CA ALA A 75 6.60 -14.98 2.86
C ALA A 75 8.04 -14.47 3.06
N GLU A 76 9.02 -15.37 3.00
CA GLU A 76 10.45 -15.04 3.09
C GLU A 76 10.91 -14.15 1.92
N GLU A 77 10.41 -14.38 0.70
CA GLU A 77 10.70 -13.51 -0.43
C GLU A 77 10.13 -12.10 -0.23
N LYS A 78 8.85 -11.98 0.14
CA LYS A 78 8.21 -10.69 0.41
C LYS A 78 8.86 -9.96 1.61
N ALA A 79 9.34 -10.69 2.60
CA ALA A 79 10.04 -10.11 3.74
C ALA A 79 11.32 -9.35 3.35
N LYS A 80 11.94 -9.68 2.21
CA LYS A 80 13.12 -8.95 1.71
C LYS A 80 12.84 -7.47 1.46
N LEU A 81 11.58 -7.09 1.19
CA LEU A 81 11.17 -5.70 1.09
C LEU A 81 11.43 -4.94 2.39
N ILE A 82 10.97 -5.48 3.52
CA ILE A 82 11.12 -4.83 4.83
C ILE A 82 12.52 -5.00 5.41
N GLN A 83 13.24 -6.05 5.03
CA GLN A 83 14.65 -6.25 5.40
C GLN A 83 15.57 -5.21 4.75
N ALA A 84 15.19 -4.71 3.56
CA ALA A 84 15.96 -3.72 2.83
C ALA A 84 15.75 -2.28 3.33
N LEU A 85 14.81 -2.05 4.24
CA LEU A 85 14.52 -0.72 4.75
C LEU A 85 15.67 -0.19 5.62
N PRO A 86 15.98 1.11 5.54
CA PRO A 86 16.92 1.74 6.47
C PRO A 86 16.33 1.80 7.89
N ALA A 87 17.16 2.04 8.89
CA ALA A 87 16.73 2.05 10.30
C ALA A 87 15.79 3.23 10.62
N ASP A 88 15.86 4.29 9.86
CA ASP A 88 14.98 5.47 9.94
C ASP A 88 13.79 5.40 8.95
N GLY A 89 13.62 4.25 8.26
CA GLY A 89 12.50 3.98 7.38
C GLY A 89 11.30 3.37 8.10
N PHE A 90 10.26 2.98 7.35
CA PHE A 90 9.01 2.46 7.91
C PHE A 90 8.56 1.18 7.21
N ALA A 91 8.19 0.17 7.98
CA ALA A 91 7.50 -1.02 7.52
C ALA A 91 6.01 -0.92 7.88
N VAL A 92 5.13 -0.91 6.88
CA VAL A 92 3.68 -0.86 7.05
C VAL A 92 3.11 -2.24 6.81
N LEU A 93 2.56 -2.87 7.86
CA LEU A 93 2.13 -4.27 7.83
C LEU A 93 0.68 -4.41 8.29
N ASN A 94 -0.07 -5.31 7.64
CA ASN A 94 -1.43 -5.64 8.04
C ASN A 94 -1.41 -6.47 9.33
N TYR A 95 -1.99 -5.92 10.40
CA TYR A 95 -2.11 -6.58 11.70
C TYR A 95 -2.97 -7.85 11.65
N ASP A 96 -3.99 -7.86 10.82
CA ASP A 96 -4.95 -8.97 10.73
C ASP A 96 -4.42 -10.14 9.88
N ASP A 97 -3.18 -10.05 9.36
CA ASP A 97 -2.47 -11.15 8.69
C ASP A 97 -1.42 -11.74 9.65
N ALA A 98 -1.71 -12.91 10.19
CA ALA A 98 -0.83 -13.59 11.17
C ALA A 98 0.57 -13.92 10.62
N VAL A 99 0.73 -14.02 9.30
CA VAL A 99 2.05 -14.23 8.68
C VAL A 99 2.85 -12.94 8.73
N LEU A 100 2.22 -11.79 8.45
CA LEU A 100 2.89 -10.48 8.48
C LEU A 100 3.34 -10.07 9.88
N ILE A 101 2.55 -10.38 10.91
CA ILE A 101 2.94 -10.10 12.30
C ILE A 101 4.26 -10.79 12.67
N LYS A 102 4.48 -12.02 12.20
CA LYS A 102 5.72 -12.75 12.44
C LYS A 102 6.93 -12.11 11.73
N LEU A 103 6.70 -11.37 10.65
CA LEU A 103 7.75 -10.67 9.92
C LEU A 103 8.21 -9.36 10.59
N LYS A 104 7.50 -8.86 11.60
CA LYS A 104 7.86 -7.63 12.33
C LYS A 104 9.30 -7.63 12.82
N SER A 105 9.82 -8.78 13.25
CA SER A 105 11.21 -8.92 13.71
C SER A 105 12.26 -8.97 12.59
N HIS A 106 11.86 -8.97 11.33
CA HIS A 106 12.76 -9.06 10.18
C HIS A 106 13.28 -7.71 9.70
N THR A 107 12.80 -6.61 10.26
CA THR A 107 13.26 -5.25 9.94
C THR A 107 13.81 -4.55 11.16
N ARG A 108 14.68 -3.56 10.92
CA ARG A 108 15.16 -2.59 11.91
C ARG A 108 14.49 -1.22 11.75
N ALA A 109 13.64 -1.07 10.74
CA ALA A 109 12.84 0.11 10.52
C ALA A 109 11.68 0.17 11.53
N ASP A 110 11.10 1.35 11.73
CA ASP A 110 9.89 1.50 12.53
C ASP A 110 8.73 0.74 11.89
N VAL A 111 7.94 0.02 12.70
CA VAL A 111 6.81 -0.76 12.20
C VAL A 111 5.51 -0.07 12.55
N LEU A 112 4.68 0.20 11.54
CA LEU A 112 3.30 0.65 11.68
C LEU A 112 2.35 -0.48 11.29
N LEU A 113 1.57 -0.95 12.24
CA LEU A 113 0.56 -1.97 12.05
C LEU A 113 -0.79 -1.34 11.73
N TYR A 114 -1.48 -1.82 10.70
CA TYR A 114 -2.83 -1.35 10.37
C TYR A 114 -3.82 -2.50 10.27
N GLY A 115 -5.08 -2.26 10.58
CA GLY A 115 -6.13 -3.29 10.50
C GLY A 115 -7.31 -3.02 11.41
N PHE A 116 -8.14 -4.06 11.59
CA PHE A 116 -9.28 -4.04 12.49
C PHE A 116 -8.93 -4.47 13.92
N GLY A 117 -7.85 -5.21 14.08
CA GLY A 117 -7.42 -5.72 15.39
C GLY A 117 -7.11 -4.60 16.39
N ASP A 118 -7.29 -4.91 17.67
CA ASP A 118 -7.17 -3.92 18.76
C ASP A 118 -5.76 -3.40 18.98
N GLU A 119 -4.74 -4.14 18.58
CA GLU A 119 -3.34 -3.76 18.71
C GLU A 119 -2.75 -3.16 17.42
N ALA A 120 -3.60 -2.91 16.40
CA ALA A 120 -3.18 -2.15 15.24
C ALA A 120 -2.93 -0.68 15.62
N ASP A 121 -1.81 -0.12 15.16
CA ASP A 121 -1.49 1.31 15.36
C ASP A 121 -2.49 2.20 14.63
N VAL A 122 -2.74 1.89 13.33
CA VAL A 122 -3.76 2.55 12.51
C VAL A 122 -4.98 1.64 12.45
N ARG A 123 -5.95 1.91 13.29
CA ARG A 123 -7.08 1.04 13.55
C ARG A 123 -8.29 1.42 12.73
N ILE A 124 -8.95 0.42 12.13
CA ILE A 124 -10.23 0.58 11.42
C ILE A 124 -11.37 0.30 12.39
N ARG A 125 -12.29 1.26 12.56
CA ARG A 125 -13.50 1.15 13.39
C ARG A 125 -14.74 1.51 12.59
N ASP A 126 -15.88 1.14 13.11
CA ASP A 126 -17.21 1.56 12.62
C ASP A 126 -17.40 1.34 11.10
N TYR A 127 -16.83 0.22 10.58
CA TYR A 127 -16.99 -0.11 9.17
C TYR A 127 -18.46 -0.36 8.83
N ALA A 128 -18.96 0.36 7.85
CA ALA A 128 -20.32 0.21 7.34
C ALA A 128 -20.35 0.23 5.80
N LEU A 129 -21.27 -0.58 5.25
CA LEU A 129 -21.63 -0.54 3.85
C LEU A 129 -22.84 0.36 3.66
N ASN A 130 -22.69 1.46 2.95
CA ASN A 130 -23.75 2.42 2.66
C ASN A 130 -24.33 2.07 1.27
N ALA A 131 -25.46 1.40 1.26
CA ALA A 131 -26.14 0.98 0.03
C ALA A 131 -27.28 1.94 -0.39
N SER A 132 -27.70 2.84 0.50
CA SER A 132 -28.85 3.74 0.27
C SER A 132 -28.38 5.12 -0.18
N GLU A 133 -28.92 5.59 -1.30
CA GLU A 133 -28.71 6.95 -1.82
C GLU A 133 -29.25 8.04 -0.87
N ALA A 134 -30.18 7.71 0.03
CA ALA A 134 -30.71 8.64 1.03
C ALA A 134 -29.63 9.19 1.99
N GLN A 135 -28.51 8.51 2.11
CA GLN A 135 -27.36 8.91 2.94
C GLN A 135 -26.16 9.43 2.13
N GLY A 136 -26.39 9.73 0.83
CA GLY A 136 -25.36 10.15 -0.14
C GLY A 136 -24.88 9.01 -1.01
N PRO A 137 -23.85 9.22 -1.84
CA PRO A 137 -23.41 8.22 -2.80
C PRO A 137 -23.08 6.90 -2.12
N PRO A 138 -23.49 5.75 -2.70
CA PRO A 138 -23.23 4.42 -2.15
C PRO A 138 -21.73 4.17 -2.04
N GLY A 139 -21.34 3.31 -1.10
CA GLY A 139 -19.93 2.99 -0.87
C GLY A 139 -19.68 2.45 0.53
N ILE A 140 -18.48 2.60 1.04
CA ILE A 140 -18.12 2.23 2.40
C ILE A 140 -17.78 3.45 3.25
N SER A 141 -18.05 3.36 4.54
CA SER A 141 -17.60 4.33 5.54
C SER A 141 -16.95 3.61 6.71
N PHE A 142 -15.99 4.23 7.33
CA PHE A 142 -15.28 3.73 8.50
C PHE A 142 -14.56 4.89 9.21
N LYS A 143 -14.11 4.64 10.42
CA LYS A 143 -13.24 5.54 11.17
C LYS A 143 -11.83 5.00 11.20
N LEU A 144 -10.84 5.83 10.97
CA LEU A 144 -9.44 5.54 11.24
C LEU A 144 -9.04 6.16 12.57
N GLU A 145 -8.37 5.39 13.41
CA GLU A 145 -7.84 5.83 14.71
C GLU A 145 -6.34 5.61 14.77
N TYR A 146 -5.60 6.61 15.26
CA TYR A 146 -4.17 6.53 15.51
C TYR A 146 -3.78 7.41 16.70
N ALA A 147 -3.07 6.87 17.69
CA ALA A 147 -2.57 7.58 18.86
C ALA A 147 -3.64 8.46 19.56
N GLY A 148 -4.85 7.95 19.73
CA GLY A 148 -5.98 8.65 20.36
C GLY A 148 -6.71 9.66 19.47
N ASN A 149 -6.23 9.93 18.27
CA ASN A 149 -6.90 10.77 17.28
C ASN A 149 -7.68 9.90 16.28
N GLY A 150 -8.82 10.40 15.81
CA GLY A 150 -9.63 9.65 14.84
C GLY A 150 -10.25 10.55 13.79
N ALA A 151 -10.41 10.01 12.59
CA ALA A 151 -11.05 10.68 11.48
C ALA A 151 -11.98 9.73 10.72
N GLY A 152 -13.19 10.22 10.36
CA GLY A 152 -14.13 9.49 9.52
C GLY A 152 -13.68 9.53 8.05
N VAL A 153 -13.78 8.38 7.38
CA VAL A 153 -13.50 8.24 5.95
C VAL A 153 -14.73 7.68 5.26
N LYS A 154 -15.10 8.26 4.12
CA LYS A 154 -16.16 7.76 3.26
C LYS A 154 -15.61 7.59 1.85
N LEU A 155 -15.62 6.35 1.35
CA LEU A 155 -15.18 6.03 -0.01
C LEU A 155 -16.43 5.81 -0.88
N ALA A 156 -16.75 6.82 -1.68
CA ALA A 156 -17.90 6.78 -2.58
C ALA A 156 -17.64 5.81 -3.75
N ASN A 157 -18.69 5.11 -4.20
CA ASN A 157 -18.62 4.15 -5.31
C ASN A 157 -17.55 3.06 -5.15
N THR A 158 -17.19 2.76 -3.90
CA THR A 158 -16.14 1.82 -3.54
C THR A 158 -16.71 0.81 -2.56
N PHE A 159 -16.53 -0.48 -2.83
CA PHE A 159 -17.17 -1.57 -2.08
C PHE A 159 -16.15 -2.59 -1.61
N GLY A 160 -16.51 -3.30 -0.55
CA GLY A 160 -15.73 -4.39 0.01
C GLY A 160 -14.76 -3.98 1.11
N LYS A 161 -14.65 -4.85 2.11
CA LYS A 161 -13.82 -4.67 3.30
C LYS A 161 -12.33 -4.46 2.96
N GLN A 162 -11.85 -5.04 1.84
CA GLN A 162 -10.48 -4.88 1.37
C GLN A 162 -10.10 -3.43 1.08
N GLN A 163 -11.08 -2.61 0.67
CA GLN A 163 -10.83 -1.19 0.40
C GLN A 163 -10.54 -0.40 1.69
N SER A 164 -11.13 -0.79 2.81
CA SER A 164 -10.78 -0.17 4.10
C SER A 164 -9.37 -0.55 4.57
N TYR A 165 -8.90 -1.78 4.29
CA TYR A 165 -7.50 -2.15 4.51
C TYR A 165 -6.55 -1.34 3.63
N ALA A 166 -6.86 -1.20 2.34
CA ALA A 166 -6.03 -0.40 1.43
C ALA A 166 -5.94 1.07 1.87
N ALA A 167 -7.08 1.65 2.28
CA ALA A 167 -7.12 3.01 2.81
C ALA A 167 -6.35 3.15 4.13
N SER A 168 -6.42 2.15 5.03
CA SER A 168 -5.68 2.15 6.28
C SER A 168 -4.17 2.01 6.05
N ALA A 169 -3.75 1.18 5.08
CA ALA A 169 -2.35 1.10 4.66
C ALA A 169 -1.84 2.44 4.12
N ALA A 170 -2.64 3.11 3.26
CA ALA A 170 -2.32 4.44 2.75
C ALA A 170 -2.26 5.48 3.88
N ALA A 171 -3.14 5.38 4.88
CA ALA A 171 -3.10 6.24 6.06
C ALA A 171 -1.81 6.04 6.87
N ALA A 172 -1.39 4.79 7.07
CA ALA A 172 -0.12 4.48 7.76
C ALA A 172 1.09 5.07 7.01
N VAL A 173 1.10 5.02 5.68
CA VAL A 173 2.11 5.69 4.85
C VAL A 173 2.05 7.21 5.01
N GLY A 174 0.86 7.81 5.01
CA GLY A 174 0.68 9.25 5.24
C GLY A 174 1.23 9.68 6.60
N LEU A 175 0.96 8.90 7.66
CA LEU A 175 1.50 9.14 9.01
C LEU A 175 3.04 9.04 9.06
N ALA A 176 3.62 8.03 8.39
CA ALA A 176 5.08 7.90 8.25
C ALA A 176 5.69 9.13 7.54
N LEU A 177 4.94 9.76 6.64
CA LEU A 177 5.29 11.01 5.95
C LEU A 177 4.88 12.27 6.74
N LYS A 178 4.47 12.11 8.01
CA LYS A 178 4.09 13.20 8.93
C LYS A 178 2.84 14.00 8.51
N MET A 179 1.96 13.40 7.73
CA MET A 179 0.64 13.98 7.46
C MET A 179 -0.26 13.89 8.70
N SER A 180 -1.10 14.87 8.90
CA SER A 180 -2.14 14.83 9.94
C SER A 180 -3.28 13.90 9.56
N MET A 181 -4.00 13.38 10.55
CA MET A 181 -5.18 12.52 10.31
C MET A 181 -6.26 13.22 9.48
N SER A 182 -6.40 14.53 9.60
CA SER A 182 -7.35 15.32 8.81
C SER A 182 -6.97 15.42 7.34
N GLU A 183 -5.68 15.62 7.03
CA GLU A 183 -5.16 15.62 5.65
C GLU A 183 -5.32 14.25 5.01
N ILE A 184 -5.00 13.18 5.75
CA ILE A 184 -5.16 11.80 5.31
C ILE A 184 -6.62 11.50 5.00
N ALA A 185 -7.54 11.81 5.91
CA ALA A 185 -8.97 11.55 5.72
C ALA A 185 -9.54 12.34 4.52
N SER A 186 -9.14 13.59 4.35
CA SER A 186 -9.51 14.42 3.20
C SER A 186 -9.00 13.80 1.89
N ALA A 187 -7.74 13.39 1.84
CA ALA A 187 -7.16 12.75 0.66
C ALA A 187 -7.85 11.43 0.32
N LEU A 188 -8.12 10.57 1.31
CA LEU A 188 -8.83 9.32 1.12
C LEU A 188 -10.26 9.52 0.60
N THR A 189 -10.98 10.52 1.13
CA THR A 189 -12.35 10.84 0.70
C THR A 189 -12.40 11.30 -0.76
N SER A 190 -11.35 11.87 -1.29
CA SER A 190 -11.23 12.26 -2.70
C SER A 190 -10.90 11.09 -3.64
N TYR A 191 -10.60 9.90 -3.11
CA TYR A 191 -10.23 8.73 -3.89
C TYR A 191 -11.38 8.27 -4.80
N GLN A 192 -11.04 7.95 -6.03
CA GLN A 192 -11.94 7.33 -7.01
C GLN A 192 -11.38 5.98 -7.45
N SER A 193 -12.19 4.94 -7.26
CA SER A 193 -11.80 3.59 -7.69
C SER A 193 -11.60 3.53 -9.20
N PRO A 194 -10.47 3.02 -9.69
CA PRO A 194 -10.28 2.85 -11.13
C PRO A 194 -11.27 1.82 -11.71
N PRO A 195 -11.59 1.91 -13.02
CA PRO A 195 -12.46 0.94 -13.68
C PRO A 195 -11.97 -0.50 -13.49
N GLY A 196 -12.90 -1.43 -13.26
CA GLY A 196 -12.58 -2.86 -13.07
C GLY A 196 -12.17 -3.26 -11.65
N ARG A 197 -12.15 -2.32 -10.69
CA ARG A 197 -11.86 -2.61 -9.27
C ARG A 197 -13.07 -2.29 -8.38
N LEU A 198 -14.12 -3.14 -8.45
CA LEU A 198 -15.35 -3.02 -7.63
C LEU A 198 -15.99 -1.62 -7.72
N LYS A 199 -15.95 -1.01 -8.90
CA LYS A 199 -16.66 0.21 -9.20
C LYS A 199 -18.06 -0.15 -9.72
N LEU A 200 -19.11 0.52 -9.20
CA LEU A 200 -20.44 0.45 -9.82
C LEU A 200 -20.36 1.04 -11.25
N ILE A 201 -20.96 0.29 -12.18
CA ILE A 201 -21.12 0.69 -13.60
C ILE A 201 -22.44 1.40 -13.74
#